data_73b91a2aa5375552b76fd19d2ee3db40
#
_entry.id   73b91a2aa5375552b76fd19d2ee3db40
#
_cell.length_a   1.000
_cell.length_b   1.000
_cell.length_c   1.000
_cell.angle_alpha   90.00
_cell.angle_beta   90.00
_cell.angle_gamma   90.00
#
_symmetry.space_group_name_H-M   'P 1'
#
loop_
_entity.id
_entity.type
_entity.pdbx_description
1 polymer ?
#
loop_
_entity_poly.entity_id
_entity_poly.type
_entity_poly.pdbx_seq_one_letter_code
_entity_poly.pdbx_strand_id
1 'polypeptide(L)'
;MAKIFEDLKPEILLAGPVNCLGMTFPSEMERRSYFLEKLREKLKDPEFRKIEGFPLGSDEDILALSDPPYYTACPNPWLADFLKHYGKPYDTSKPYSREPFAADVSEGKNDPIYNAHSYHTKVPHKAIMRYILHYTDPGDVIFDGFCGTGMTGVAAQLCGDREVVESLGYRVDKDGTISQQEMDEKEEPVWKPFSKLGARRAILNDLSPAATFIAYNYNTPVDVNSFEREAKRILKEVEDECGWMYETLHTDGVSKGKINYTVWSDVFVCPECTREIVFWEAAIDKKAGSVKDEFPCPHCGAMLTKRRMERAWVSKYDSVIKQTIRQVKQVPVLIKYTLNGRRAEKVPDKDDLDLIAKIEKSDIPYWFPADRMMEGGETRRNDSIGITHVHHFFTKRDIGVVSSFLFKSFNSIENRLLRLVITSLLGYSSKLCRWRPGNKSGPLAGTLYISSTSMPLDAMTILASRIRRLSEGKGSLSGFQKNSCSISTRSSTQFDAVCNSVDYIFIDPPFGSNLSYSELSFLSSMLVDEIYKVPANGP
;
A
#
# COMPACT_ATOMS: atom_id res chain seq x y z
N MET A 1 -19.44 -23.15 -1.85
CA MET A 1 -18.52 -22.39 -2.72
C MET A 1 -19.09 -22.09 -4.11
N ALA A 2 -19.77 -22.98 -4.79
CA ALA A 2 -20.44 -22.66 -6.08
C ALA A 2 -21.50 -21.54 -5.98
N LYS A 3 -22.20 -21.40 -4.86
CA LYS A 3 -23.25 -20.37 -4.67
C LYS A 3 -22.74 -18.93 -4.53
N ILE A 4 -21.45 -18.69 -4.23
CA ILE A 4 -20.91 -17.33 -4.07
C ILE A 4 -20.76 -16.62 -5.43
N PHE A 5 -20.70 -17.35 -6.53
CA PHE A 5 -20.57 -16.78 -7.87
C PHE A 5 -21.92 -16.61 -8.60
N GLU A 6 -23.02 -17.17 -8.08
CA GLU A 6 -24.34 -17.06 -8.71
C GLU A 6 -25.06 -15.72 -8.49
N ASP A 7 -24.67 -14.96 -7.44
CA ASP A 7 -25.32 -13.68 -7.11
C ASP A 7 -24.61 -12.42 -7.70
N LEU A 8 -23.50 -12.59 -8.42
CA LEU A 8 -22.89 -11.50 -9.17
C LEU A 8 -23.71 -11.26 -10.45
N LYS A 9 -24.47 -10.15 -10.48
CA LYS A 9 -25.21 -9.74 -11.69
C LYS A 9 -24.27 -9.74 -12.91
N PRO A 10 -24.63 -10.43 -14.00
CA PRO A 10 -23.73 -10.71 -15.14
C PRO A 10 -23.37 -9.49 -16.02
N GLU A 11 -23.79 -8.29 -15.69
CA GLU A 11 -23.86 -7.16 -16.63
C GLU A 11 -22.57 -6.36 -16.84
N ILE A 12 -21.45 -6.66 -16.16
CA ILE A 12 -20.20 -5.87 -16.28
C ILE A 12 -18.96 -6.73 -16.53
N LEU A 13 -19.09 -8.00 -16.75
CA LEU A 13 -17.98 -8.82 -17.23
C LEU A 13 -17.85 -8.57 -18.74
N LEU A 14 -16.65 -8.18 -19.19
CA LEU A 14 -16.30 -8.01 -20.60
C LEU A 14 -16.92 -9.16 -21.41
N ALA A 15 -18.07 -8.88 -22.03
CA ALA A 15 -18.80 -9.86 -22.82
C ALA A 15 -18.05 -10.06 -24.12
N GLY A 16 -17.43 -11.20 -24.29
CA GLY A 16 -16.77 -11.57 -25.52
C GLY A 16 -15.60 -12.54 -25.31
N PRO A 17 -15.18 -13.22 -26.37
CA PRO A 17 -14.08 -14.16 -26.30
C PRO A 17 -12.76 -13.46 -25.98
N VAL A 18 -11.97 -14.07 -25.09
CA VAL A 18 -10.64 -13.60 -24.70
C VAL A 18 -9.59 -14.63 -25.10
N ASN A 19 -8.46 -14.13 -25.61
CA ASN A 19 -7.31 -14.97 -25.94
C ASN A 19 -6.28 -14.89 -24.80
N CYS A 20 -5.80 -16.03 -24.35
CA CYS A 20 -4.83 -16.16 -23.28
C CYS A 20 -3.87 -17.31 -23.55
N LEU A 21 -2.58 -17.01 -23.69
CA LEU A 21 -1.50 -17.98 -23.96
C LEU A 21 -1.83 -18.95 -25.12
N GLY A 22 -2.40 -18.42 -26.21
CA GLY A 22 -2.78 -19.19 -27.40
C GLY A 22 -4.11 -19.96 -27.29
N MET A 23 -4.80 -19.89 -26.15
CA MET A 23 -6.14 -20.47 -25.96
C MET A 23 -7.20 -19.38 -26.06
N THR A 24 -8.38 -19.72 -26.58
CA THR A 24 -9.54 -18.83 -26.65
C THR A 24 -10.59 -19.28 -25.65
N PHE A 25 -11.05 -18.34 -24.83
CA PHE A 25 -12.11 -18.56 -23.83
C PHE A 25 -13.33 -17.71 -24.19
N PRO A 26 -14.56 -18.21 -23.95
CA PRO A 26 -15.80 -17.48 -24.25
C PRO A 26 -15.91 -16.16 -23.44
N SER A 27 -15.32 -16.10 -22.26
CA SER A 27 -15.33 -14.92 -21.38
C SER A 27 -14.09 -14.86 -20.47
N GLU A 28 -13.85 -13.69 -19.92
CA GLU A 28 -12.81 -13.48 -18.91
C GLU A 28 -13.07 -14.31 -17.62
N MET A 29 -14.32 -14.51 -17.26
CA MET A 29 -14.71 -15.35 -16.12
C MET A 29 -14.31 -16.81 -16.35
N GLU A 30 -14.56 -17.35 -17.55
CA GLU A 30 -14.19 -18.73 -17.88
C GLU A 30 -12.67 -18.91 -17.96
N ARG A 31 -11.96 -17.94 -18.55
CA ARG A 31 -10.50 -17.93 -18.50
C ARG A 31 -10.00 -18.03 -17.05
N ARG A 32 -10.49 -17.14 -16.17
CA ARG A 32 -10.08 -17.10 -14.78
C ARG A 32 -10.42 -18.39 -14.05
N SER A 33 -11.61 -18.90 -14.21
CA SER A 33 -12.05 -20.17 -13.57
C SER A 33 -11.18 -21.35 -14.00
N TYR A 34 -10.86 -21.45 -15.29
CA TYR A 34 -10.00 -22.50 -15.83
C TYR A 34 -8.60 -22.47 -15.18
N PHE A 35 -7.96 -21.31 -15.18
CA PHE A 35 -6.60 -21.18 -14.63
C PHE A 35 -6.57 -21.29 -13.10
N LEU A 36 -7.60 -20.84 -12.40
CA LEU A 36 -7.70 -21.04 -10.95
C LEU A 36 -7.83 -22.52 -10.58
N GLU A 37 -8.60 -23.30 -11.35
CA GLU A 37 -8.69 -24.74 -11.10
C GLU A 37 -7.35 -25.44 -11.33
N LYS A 38 -6.64 -25.05 -12.40
CA LYS A 38 -5.29 -25.56 -12.67
C LYS A 38 -4.30 -25.16 -11.56
N LEU A 39 -4.40 -23.94 -11.03
CA LEU A 39 -3.57 -23.53 -9.89
C LEU A 39 -3.90 -24.36 -8.64
N ARG A 40 -5.20 -24.61 -8.37
CA ARG A 40 -5.63 -25.46 -7.26
C ARG A 40 -5.07 -26.89 -7.36
N GLU A 41 -5.03 -27.46 -8.56
CA GLU A 41 -4.38 -28.74 -8.80
C GLU A 41 -2.87 -28.67 -8.52
N LYS A 42 -2.20 -27.59 -8.97
CA LYS A 42 -0.76 -27.41 -8.79
C LYS A 42 -0.37 -27.20 -7.33
N LEU A 43 -1.22 -26.55 -6.53
CA LEU A 43 -1.01 -26.36 -5.08
C LEU A 43 -0.99 -27.67 -4.29
N LYS A 44 -1.54 -28.77 -4.83
CA LYS A 44 -1.46 -30.10 -4.22
C LYS A 44 -0.10 -30.79 -4.42
N ASP A 45 0.75 -30.29 -5.32
CA ASP A 45 2.06 -30.82 -5.62
C ASP A 45 3.07 -30.42 -4.53
N PRO A 46 3.64 -31.39 -3.75
CA PRO A 46 4.60 -31.07 -2.69
C PRO A 46 5.89 -30.42 -3.22
N GLU A 47 6.34 -30.77 -4.43
CA GLU A 47 7.57 -30.20 -5.02
C GLU A 47 7.36 -28.72 -5.40
N PHE A 48 6.16 -28.37 -5.86
CA PHE A 48 5.83 -26.97 -6.13
C PHE A 48 5.90 -26.10 -4.87
N ARG A 49 5.49 -26.66 -3.71
CA ARG A 49 5.55 -25.97 -2.42
C ARG A 49 6.94 -25.82 -1.83
N LYS A 50 7.93 -26.58 -2.33
CA LYS A 50 9.33 -26.47 -1.91
C LYS A 50 10.09 -25.35 -2.62
N ILE A 51 9.49 -24.71 -3.62
CA ILE A 51 10.11 -23.57 -4.29
C ILE A 51 10.41 -22.50 -3.25
N GLU A 52 11.63 -21.99 -3.26
CA GLU A 52 12.09 -20.99 -2.30
C GLU A 52 11.22 -19.72 -2.37
N GLY A 53 10.80 -19.23 -1.19
CA GLY A 53 9.90 -18.09 -1.09
C GLY A 53 8.44 -18.42 -1.37
N PHE A 54 8.06 -19.71 -1.31
CA PHE A 54 6.64 -20.07 -1.36
C PHE A 54 5.89 -19.44 -0.15
N PRO A 55 4.75 -18.76 -0.35
CA PRO A 55 4.05 -18.05 0.72
C PRO A 55 3.47 -19.00 1.78
N LEU A 56 3.36 -18.52 3.01
CA LEU A 56 2.85 -19.29 4.16
C LEU A 56 1.31 -19.32 4.25
N GLY A 57 0.60 -18.59 3.37
CA GLY A 57 -0.86 -18.52 3.35
C GLY A 57 -1.55 -19.85 3.04
N SER A 58 -2.86 -19.95 3.30
CA SER A 58 -3.66 -21.09 2.90
C SER A 58 -3.84 -21.16 1.38
N ASP A 59 -4.24 -22.33 0.86
CA ASP A 59 -4.52 -22.48 -0.58
C ASP A 59 -5.64 -21.54 -1.03
N GLU A 60 -6.65 -21.38 -0.16
CA GLU A 60 -7.78 -20.48 -0.41
C GLU A 60 -7.33 -19.03 -0.52
N ASP A 61 -6.41 -18.57 0.33
CA ASP A 61 -5.86 -17.21 0.30
C ASP A 61 -5.05 -16.98 -0.99
N ILE A 62 -4.19 -17.95 -1.34
CA ILE A 62 -3.39 -17.90 -2.57
C ILE A 62 -4.30 -17.82 -3.80
N LEU A 63 -5.31 -18.69 -3.88
CA LEU A 63 -6.25 -18.71 -5.01
C LEU A 63 -7.08 -17.44 -5.11
N ALA A 64 -7.51 -16.92 -3.99
CA ALA A 64 -8.36 -15.74 -3.94
C ALA A 64 -7.63 -14.45 -4.34
N LEU A 65 -6.33 -14.32 -3.98
CA LEU A 65 -5.49 -13.21 -4.43
C LEU A 65 -5.10 -13.32 -5.90
N SER A 66 -5.02 -14.55 -6.43
CA SER A 66 -4.49 -14.80 -7.77
C SER A 66 -5.47 -14.50 -8.89
N ASP A 67 -4.93 -14.13 -10.05
CA ASP A 67 -5.60 -14.01 -11.34
C ASP A 67 -4.71 -14.67 -12.42
N PRO A 68 -4.55 -16.00 -12.36
CA PRO A 68 -3.66 -16.71 -13.26
C PRO A 68 -4.18 -16.69 -14.70
N PRO A 69 -3.30 -16.74 -15.72
CA PRO A 69 -1.85 -16.94 -15.61
C PRO A 69 -1.05 -15.64 -15.43
N TYR A 70 -1.71 -14.47 -15.37
CA TYR A 70 -1.06 -13.17 -15.34
C TYR A 70 -0.52 -12.78 -13.96
N TYR A 71 -1.18 -13.22 -12.90
CA TYR A 71 -0.73 -13.01 -11.52
C TYR A 71 -1.02 -14.23 -10.65
N THR A 72 -0.01 -14.67 -9.90
CA THR A 72 -0.19 -15.67 -8.85
C THR A 72 0.45 -15.17 -7.54
N ALA A 73 -0.31 -15.29 -6.45
CA ALA A 73 0.18 -15.01 -5.09
C ALA A 73 1.09 -16.13 -4.55
N CYS A 74 1.70 -16.89 -5.44
CA CYS A 74 2.69 -17.95 -5.23
C CYS A 74 3.59 -18.01 -6.47
N PRO A 75 4.57 -18.91 -6.59
CA PRO A 75 5.31 -19.12 -7.84
C PRO A 75 4.35 -19.29 -9.02
N ASN A 76 4.62 -18.60 -10.14
CA ASN A 76 3.74 -18.64 -11.31
C ASN A 76 4.09 -19.84 -12.21
N PRO A 77 3.25 -20.88 -12.30
CA PRO A 77 3.55 -22.05 -13.10
C PRO A 77 3.45 -21.84 -14.62
N TRP A 78 2.88 -20.70 -15.08
CA TRP A 78 2.73 -20.38 -16.51
C TRP A 78 3.78 -19.40 -17.03
N LEU A 79 4.84 -19.15 -16.29
CA LEU A 79 5.90 -18.25 -16.72
C LEU A 79 6.57 -18.71 -18.02
N ALA A 80 6.86 -20.01 -18.14
CA ALA A 80 7.44 -20.58 -19.34
C ALA A 80 6.46 -20.45 -20.55
N ASP A 81 5.17 -20.65 -20.32
CA ASP A 81 4.14 -20.47 -21.37
C ASP A 81 4.03 -19.00 -21.80
N PHE A 82 4.13 -18.07 -20.85
CA PHE A 82 4.16 -16.63 -21.13
C PHE A 82 5.35 -16.29 -22.03
N LEU A 83 6.55 -16.73 -21.68
CA LEU A 83 7.77 -16.50 -22.44
C LEU A 83 7.71 -17.17 -23.83
N LYS A 84 7.21 -18.40 -23.91
CA LYS A 84 7.03 -19.10 -25.20
C LYS A 84 6.07 -18.39 -26.12
N HIS A 85 5.01 -17.76 -25.57
CA HIS A 85 3.97 -17.12 -26.37
C HIS A 85 4.34 -15.68 -26.77
N TYR A 86 5.01 -14.94 -25.91
CA TYR A 86 5.28 -13.52 -26.10
C TYR A 86 6.76 -13.19 -26.35
N GLY A 87 7.68 -14.04 -25.91
CA GLY A 87 9.12 -13.84 -26.13
C GLY A 87 9.51 -14.06 -27.60
N LYS A 88 10.60 -13.45 -27.97
CA LYS A 88 11.21 -13.64 -29.30
C LYS A 88 12.51 -14.41 -29.15
N PRO A 89 12.84 -15.37 -30.02
CA PRO A 89 14.15 -15.99 -30.02
C PRO A 89 15.23 -14.94 -30.26
N TYR A 90 16.35 -15.04 -29.52
CA TYR A 90 17.49 -14.17 -29.76
C TYR A 90 18.11 -14.45 -31.14
N ASP A 91 18.23 -13.40 -31.95
CA ASP A 91 18.84 -13.48 -33.29
C ASP A 91 20.36 -13.31 -33.17
N THR A 92 21.08 -14.40 -33.15
CA THR A 92 22.54 -14.42 -33.08
C THR A 92 23.24 -13.79 -34.29
N SER A 93 22.53 -13.58 -35.40
CA SER A 93 23.07 -12.90 -36.59
C SER A 93 23.14 -11.38 -36.44
N LYS A 94 22.43 -10.84 -35.44
CA LYS A 94 22.38 -9.41 -35.11
C LYS A 94 22.84 -9.21 -33.67
N PRO A 95 24.16 -9.08 -33.44
CA PRO A 95 24.67 -8.91 -32.11
C PRO A 95 24.07 -7.64 -31.47
N TYR A 96 23.53 -7.79 -30.25
CA TYR A 96 23.03 -6.68 -29.47
C TYR A 96 24.20 -5.80 -29.01
N SER A 97 24.12 -4.52 -29.29
CA SER A 97 25.08 -3.52 -28.79
C SER A 97 24.33 -2.22 -28.52
N ARG A 98 24.45 -1.71 -27.31
CA ARG A 98 23.96 -0.38 -26.89
C ARG A 98 25.02 0.28 -26.03
N GLU A 99 25.18 1.58 -26.18
CA GLU A 99 26.06 2.36 -25.32
C GLU A 99 25.54 2.37 -23.89
N PRO A 100 26.44 2.41 -22.88
CA PRO A 100 26.05 2.57 -21.49
C PRO A 100 25.19 3.84 -21.29
N PHE A 101 24.10 3.71 -20.52
CA PHE A 101 23.17 4.79 -20.27
C PHE A 101 22.95 4.99 -18.77
N ALA A 102 22.92 6.25 -18.32
CA ALA A 102 22.58 6.64 -16.96
C ALA A 102 21.63 7.84 -16.98
N ALA A 103 20.64 7.82 -16.11
CA ALA A 103 19.68 8.90 -15.96
C ALA A 103 19.33 9.10 -14.49
N ASP A 104 18.77 10.28 -14.14
CA ASP A 104 18.26 10.57 -12.81
C ASP A 104 17.06 9.67 -12.50
N VAL A 105 17.17 8.90 -11.42
CA VAL A 105 16.11 8.00 -10.92
C VAL A 105 15.06 8.70 -10.06
N SER A 106 15.11 10.01 -9.93
CA SER A 106 14.12 10.78 -9.16
C SER A 106 12.98 11.36 -10.03
N GLU A 107 13.11 11.31 -11.36
CA GLU A 107 12.11 11.82 -12.29
C GLU A 107 10.76 11.11 -12.16
N GLY A 108 9.70 11.89 -12.01
CA GLY A 108 8.33 11.37 -11.87
C GLY A 108 7.85 11.14 -10.45
N LYS A 109 8.61 11.52 -9.40
CA LYS A 109 8.15 11.40 -7.99
C LYS A 109 6.88 12.20 -7.67
N ASN A 110 6.55 13.22 -8.46
CA ASN A 110 5.32 14.00 -8.32
C ASN A 110 4.17 13.50 -9.22
N ASP A 111 4.40 12.47 -10.01
CA ASP A 111 3.42 11.91 -10.93
C ASP A 111 2.26 11.24 -10.19
N PRO A 112 0.98 11.40 -10.64
CA PRO A 112 -0.18 10.75 -10.04
C PRO A 112 -0.04 9.23 -9.93
N ILE A 113 0.54 8.56 -10.93
CA ILE A 113 0.78 7.11 -10.92
C ILE A 113 1.73 6.75 -9.76
N TYR A 114 2.84 7.49 -9.62
CA TYR A 114 3.77 7.27 -8.52
C TYR A 114 3.12 7.49 -7.16
N ASN A 115 2.23 8.48 -7.04
CA ASN A 115 1.58 8.87 -5.78
C ASN A 115 0.27 8.13 -5.47
N ALA A 116 -0.21 7.26 -6.38
CA ALA A 116 -1.46 6.52 -6.20
C ALA A 116 -1.43 5.59 -4.98
N HIS A 117 -0.29 4.96 -4.72
CA HIS A 117 -0.08 4.10 -3.55
C HIS A 117 1.31 4.34 -2.94
N SER A 118 1.41 4.34 -1.62
CA SER A 118 2.69 4.44 -0.91
C SER A 118 3.34 3.06 -0.72
N TYR A 119 4.68 2.99 -0.88
CA TYR A 119 5.49 1.83 -0.55
C TYR A 119 6.81 2.30 0.05
N HIS A 120 7.56 1.41 0.71
CA HIS A 120 8.77 1.80 1.45
C HIS A 120 9.84 2.44 0.56
N THR A 121 10.11 1.81 -0.57
CA THR A 121 10.98 2.34 -1.63
C THR A 121 10.40 1.98 -2.99
N LYS A 122 10.52 2.87 -3.96
CA LYS A 122 10.18 2.57 -5.36
C LYS A 122 10.86 3.58 -6.29
N VAL A 123 11.32 3.11 -7.44
CA VAL A 123 11.79 3.95 -8.53
C VAL A 123 10.59 4.44 -9.35
N PRO A 124 10.49 5.73 -9.68
CA PRO A 124 9.41 6.23 -10.52
C PRO A 124 9.42 5.61 -11.93
N HIS A 125 8.24 5.29 -12.45
CA HIS A 125 8.08 4.69 -13.78
C HIS A 125 8.73 5.53 -14.89
N LYS A 126 8.68 6.85 -14.83
CA LYS A 126 9.31 7.74 -15.84
C LYS A 126 10.83 7.55 -15.91
N ALA A 127 11.47 7.44 -14.76
CA ALA A 127 12.90 7.15 -14.72
C ALA A 127 13.20 5.77 -15.35
N ILE A 128 12.42 4.75 -15.01
CA ILE A 128 12.57 3.39 -15.57
C ILE A 128 12.33 3.40 -17.10
N MET A 129 11.33 4.16 -17.58
CA MET A 129 11.04 4.27 -19.02
C MET A 129 12.27 4.70 -19.83
N ARG A 130 13.11 5.60 -19.32
CA ARG A 130 14.33 6.04 -20.02
C ARG A 130 15.27 4.87 -20.28
N TYR A 131 15.47 3.99 -19.30
CA TYR A 131 16.31 2.79 -19.46
C TYR A 131 15.66 1.79 -20.43
N ILE A 132 14.36 1.56 -20.29
CA ILE A 132 13.63 0.63 -21.17
C ILE A 132 13.68 1.11 -22.63
N LEU A 133 13.40 2.39 -22.88
CA LEU A 133 13.45 2.94 -24.23
C LEU A 133 14.87 2.86 -24.84
N HIS A 134 15.92 3.03 -24.02
CA HIS A 134 17.29 2.97 -24.50
C HIS A 134 17.73 1.54 -24.86
N TYR A 135 17.35 0.56 -24.04
CA TYR A 135 17.88 -0.80 -24.16
C TYR A 135 16.97 -1.79 -24.88
N THR A 136 15.71 -1.45 -25.19
CA THR A 136 14.73 -2.41 -25.72
C THR A 136 13.95 -1.87 -26.91
N ASP A 137 13.40 -2.81 -27.68
CA ASP A 137 12.48 -2.56 -28.77
C ASP A 137 11.01 -2.90 -28.39
N PRO A 138 10.01 -2.40 -29.13
CA PRO A 138 8.60 -2.76 -28.91
C PRO A 138 8.36 -4.27 -28.87
N GLY A 139 7.64 -4.72 -27.84
CA GLY A 139 7.30 -6.12 -27.62
C GLY A 139 8.36 -6.97 -26.92
N ASP A 140 9.55 -6.42 -26.64
CA ASP A 140 10.58 -7.10 -25.86
C ASP A 140 10.10 -7.40 -24.43
N VAL A 141 10.68 -8.43 -23.82
CA VAL A 141 10.36 -8.90 -22.47
C VAL A 141 11.40 -8.41 -21.47
N ILE A 142 10.93 -7.70 -20.46
CA ILE A 142 11.75 -7.15 -19.38
C ILE A 142 11.54 -7.98 -18.11
N PHE A 143 12.61 -8.30 -17.41
CA PHE A 143 12.55 -8.98 -16.12
C PHE A 143 12.90 -8.02 -14.97
N ASP A 144 12.07 -8.06 -13.91
CA ASP A 144 12.35 -7.40 -12.64
C ASP A 144 12.12 -8.38 -11.50
N GLY A 145 13.23 -8.83 -10.89
CA GLY A 145 13.24 -9.83 -9.81
C GLY A 145 12.93 -9.27 -8.42
N PHE A 146 12.84 -7.94 -8.27
CA PHE A 146 12.57 -7.22 -7.01
C PHE A 146 11.56 -6.11 -7.27
N CYS A 147 10.45 -6.47 -7.94
CA CYS A 147 9.56 -5.51 -8.57
C CYS A 147 8.82 -4.55 -7.61
N GLY A 148 8.79 -4.86 -6.32
CA GLY A 148 8.07 -4.05 -5.34
C GLY A 148 6.64 -3.77 -5.81
N THR A 149 6.35 -2.49 -6.08
CA THR A 149 5.03 -2.06 -6.58
C THR A 149 4.81 -2.23 -8.08
N GLY A 150 5.75 -2.85 -8.81
CA GLY A 150 5.61 -3.15 -10.23
C GLY A 150 5.76 -1.94 -11.16
N MET A 151 6.52 -0.92 -10.77
CA MET A 151 6.74 0.28 -11.60
C MET A 151 7.47 -0.04 -12.91
N THR A 152 8.26 -1.12 -12.96
CA THR A 152 8.88 -1.62 -14.18
C THR A 152 7.85 -2.07 -15.21
N GLY A 153 6.80 -2.77 -14.77
CA GLY A 153 5.70 -3.16 -15.66
C GLY A 153 4.87 -1.95 -16.16
N VAL A 154 4.65 -0.97 -15.28
CA VAL A 154 4.03 0.31 -15.66
C VAL A 154 4.86 1.03 -16.72
N ALA A 155 6.15 1.14 -16.51
CA ALA A 155 7.10 1.77 -17.44
C ALA A 155 7.13 1.04 -18.79
N ALA A 156 7.16 -0.30 -18.77
CA ALA A 156 7.17 -1.13 -19.97
C ALA A 156 5.92 -0.87 -20.85
N GLN A 157 4.74 -0.77 -20.25
CA GLN A 157 3.50 -0.50 -20.97
C GLN A 157 3.44 0.95 -21.47
N LEU A 158 3.84 1.93 -20.66
CA LEU A 158 3.83 3.36 -21.00
C LEU A 158 4.86 3.75 -22.09
N CYS A 159 5.84 2.91 -22.38
CA CYS A 159 6.68 3.08 -23.57
C CYS A 159 5.87 3.02 -24.89
N GLY A 160 4.61 2.59 -24.86
CA GLY A 160 3.67 2.63 -25.97
C GLY A 160 2.78 3.88 -26.00
N ASP A 161 2.83 4.72 -24.98
CA ASP A 161 2.03 5.94 -24.87
C ASP A 161 2.83 7.15 -25.38
N ARG A 162 2.37 7.74 -26.50
CA ARG A 162 3.05 8.88 -27.14
C ARG A 162 3.16 10.09 -26.22
N GLU A 163 2.07 10.44 -25.53
CA GLU A 163 2.05 11.65 -24.70
C GLU A 163 2.99 11.51 -23.50
N VAL A 164 3.03 10.33 -22.91
CA VAL A 164 3.93 10.03 -21.79
C VAL A 164 5.39 10.03 -22.26
N VAL A 165 5.71 9.43 -23.41
CA VAL A 165 7.07 9.44 -23.98
C VAL A 165 7.52 10.87 -24.32
N GLU A 166 6.66 11.68 -24.93
CA GLU A 166 6.96 13.09 -25.22
C GLU A 166 7.13 13.92 -23.93
N SER A 167 6.42 13.57 -22.85
CA SER A 167 6.58 14.21 -21.54
C SER A 167 7.97 14.00 -20.90
N LEU A 168 8.74 13.03 -21.39
CA LEU A 168 10.15 12.82 -20.99
C LEU A 168 11.12 13.74 -21.74
N GLY A 169 10.62 14.63 -22.60
CA GLY A 169 11.45 15.52 -23.42
C GLY A 169 11.94 14.87 -24.74
N TYR A 170 11.37 13.74 -25.13
CA TYR A 170 11.64 13.09 -26.40
C TYR A 170 10.68 13.61 -27.49
N ARG A 171 11.06 13.42 -28.74
CA ARG A 171 10.21 13.66 -29.91
C ARG A 171 9.79 12.32 -30.50
N VAL A 172 8.50 12.18 -30.81
CA VAL A 172 7.97 10.97 -31.44
C VAL A 172 7.43 11.32 -32.82
N ASP A 173 8.03 10.77 -33.87
CA ASP A 173 7.63 10.97 -35.24
C ASP A 173 6.35 10.17 -35.61
N LYS A 174 5.78 10.43 -36.82
CA LYS A 174 4.54 9.79 -37.26
C LYS A 174 4.65 8.25 -37.40
N ASP A 175 5.84 7.77 -37.71
CA ASP A 175 6.13 6.34 -37.85
C ASP A 175 6.47 5.64 -36.52
N GLY A 176 6.40 6.40 -35.40
CA GLY A 176 6.74 5.91 -34.06
C GLY A 176 8.22 5.97 -33.72
N THR A 177 9.07 6.56 -34.55
CA THR A 177 10.49 6.75 -34.23
C THR A 177 10.62 7.77 -33.10
N ILE A 178 11.38 7.40 -32.05
CA ILE A 178 11.66 8.27 -30.90
C ILE A 178 13.06 8.84 -31.04
N SER A 179 13.17 10.18 -30.99
CA SER A 179 14.42 10.92 -31.06
C SER A 179 14.70 11.67 -29.76
N GLN A 180 15.97 11.72 -29.37
CA GLN A 180 16.46 12.56 -28.27
C GLN A 180 17.27 13.72 -28.79
N GLN A 181 17.33 14.83 -28.04
CA GLN A 181 18.13 15.96 -28.36
C GLN A 181 19.58 15.69 -27.93
N GLU A 182 20.52 15.86 -28.86
CA GLU A 182 21.97 15.80 -28.61
C GLU A 182 22.64 17.05 -29.19
N MET A 183 23.85 17.33 -28.72
CA MET A 183 24.69 18.38 -29.37
C MET A 183 25.48 17.73 -30.48
N ASP A 184 25.53 18.38 -31.64
CA ASP A 184 26.40 17.96 -32.74
C ASP A 184 27.84 18.45 -32.52
N GLU A 185 28.71 18.21 -33.50
CA GLU A 185 30.13 18.65 -33.47
C GLU A 185 30.31 20.17 -33.43
N LYS A 186 29.24 20.94 -33.72
CA LYS A 186 29.24 22.42 -33.69
C LYS A 186 28.54 22.98 -32.46
N GLU A 187 28.22 22.15 -31.49
CA GLU A 187 27.42 22.47 -30.30
C GLU A 187 25.99 22.94 -30.61
N GLU A 188 25.44 22.54 -31.79
CA GLU A 188 24.05 22.84 -32.14
C GLU A 188 23.14 21.65 -31.74
N PRO A 189 21.92 21.91 -31.19
CA PRO A 189 21.00 20.85 -30.77
C PRO A 189 20.39 20.15 -32.00
N VAL A 190 20.62 18.85 -32.10
CA VAL A 190 20.07 18.00 -33.16
C VAL A 190 19.25 16.85 -32.58
N TRP A 191 18.21 16.44 -33.29
CA TRP A 191 17.38 15.30 -32.92
C TRP A 191 17.92 14.03 -33.55
N LYS A 192 18.35 13.05 -32.68
CA LYS A 192 18.87 11.77 -33.14
C LYS A 192 17.91 10.64 -32.76
N PRO A 193 17.50 9.79 -33.71
CA PRO A 193 16.71 8.61 -33.44
C PRO A 193 17.47 7.63 -32.54
N PHE A 194 16.78 7.06 -31.51
CA PHE A 194 17.40 6.06 -30.63
C PHE A 194 16.47 4.91 -30.25
N SER A 195 15.14 5.07 -30.38
CA SER A 195 14.16 4.09 -29.97
C SER A 195 12.89 4.11 -30.84
N LYS A 196 11.93 3.21 -30.52
CA LYS A 196 10.61 3.16 -31.16
C LYS A 196 9.48 3.13 -30.14
N LEU A 197 8.41 3.82 -30.47
CA LEU A 197 7.17 3.82 -29.70
C LEU A 197 6.49 2.44 -29.75
N GLY A 198 6.17 1.90 -28.63
CA GLY A 198 5.43 0.64 -28.48
C GLY A 198 5.59 0.06 -27.09
N ALA A 199 4.56 -0.59 -26.59
CA ALA A 199 4.61 -1.24 -25.31
C ALA A 199 5.62 -2.41 -25.30
N ARG A 200 6.30 -2.58 -24.15
CA ARG A 200 7.09 -3.77 -23.83
C ARG A 200 6.31 -4.63 -22.86
N ARG A 201 6.75 -5.86 -22.66
CA ARG A 201 6.16 -6.80 -21.69
C ARG A 201 7.06 -6.91 -20.48
N ALA A 202 6.47 -7.28 -19.33
CA ALA A 202 7.25 -7.43 -18.11
C ALA A 202 6.96 -8.75 -17.39
N ILE A 203 8.02 -9.35 -16.88
CA ILE A 203 7.96 -10.41 -15.87
C ILE A 203 8.37 -9.75 -14.56
N LEU A 204 7.44 -9.73 -13.62
CA LEU A 204 7.60 -9.08 -12.33
C LEU A 204 7.61 -10.14 -11.22
N ASN A 205 8.64 -10.13 -10.41
CA ASN A 205 8.76 -11.06 -9.31
C ASN A 205 9.10 -10.33 -8.02
N ASP A 206 8.51 -10.75 -6.91
CA ASP A 206 8.88 -10.27 -5.57
C ASP A 206 8.62 -11.37 -4.55
N LEU A 207 9.34 -11.34 -3.44
CA LEU A 207 9.16 -12.26 -2.33
C LEU A 207 7.91 -11.93 -1.51
N SER A 208 7.49 -10.66 -1.50
CA SER A 208 6.37 -10.15 -0.70
C SER A 208 5.04 -10.31 -1.41
N PRO A 209 4.06 -11.06 -0.86
CA PRO A 209 2.68 -11.11 -1.38
C PRO A 209 2.03 -9.71 -1.46
N ALA A 210 2.30 -8.83 -0.48
CA ALA A 210 1.80 -7.46 -0.51
C ALA A 210 2.37 -6.66 -1.69
N ALA A 211 3.66 -6.82 -2.01
CA ALA A 211 4.29 -6.16 -3.14
C ALA A 211 3.69 -6.63 -4.47
N THR A 212 3.60 -7.94 -4.68
CA THR A 212 3.04 -8.51 -5.92
C THR A 212 1.55 -8.20 -6.09
N PHE A 213 0.79 -8.14 -5.00
CA PHE A 213 -0.60 -7.67 -5.03
C PHE A 213 -0.69 -6.20 -5.48
N ILE A 214 0.16 -5.32 -4.97
CA ILE A 214 0.22 -3.92 -5.40
C ILE A 214 0.66 -3.85 -6.87
N ALA A 215 1.70 -4.60 -7.26
CA ALA A 215 2.20 -4.66 -8.64
C ALA A 215 1.11 -5.10 -9.63
N TYR A 216 0.34 -6.14 -9.28
CA TYR A 216 -0.77 -6.60 -10.09
C TYR A 216 -1.85 -5.51 -10.27
N ASN A 217 -2.20 -4.83 -9.18
CA ASN A 217 -3.17 -3.74 -9.24
C ASN A 217 -2.70 -2.57 -10.10
N TYR A 218 -1.42 -2.22 -10.09
CA TYR A 218 -0.88 -1.17 -10.97
C TYR A 218 -0.93 -1.58 -12.45
N ASN A 219 -0.57 -2.83 -12.75
CA ASN A 219 -0.35 -3.32 -14.11
C ASN A 219 -1.59 -3.91 -14.80
N THR A 220 -2.75 -3.88 -14.15
CA THR A 220 -4.00 -4.39 -14.69
C THR A 220 -4.96 -3.26 -15.00
N PRO A 221 -5.66 -3.28 -16.17
CA PRO A 221 -6.66 -2.27 -16.48
C PRO A 221 -7.84 -2.30 -15.51
N VAL A 222 -8.52 -1.16 -15.36
CA VAL A 222 -9.67 -1.00 -14.49
C VAL A 222 -10.65 0.02 -15.07
N ASP A 223 -11.93 -0.18 -14.84
CA ASP A 223 -12.95 0.85 -15.04
C ASP A 223 -12.94 1.81 -13.85
N VAL A 224 -12.26 2.95 -14.03
CA VAL A 224 -12.12 3.98 -12.99
C VAL A 224 -13.47 4.54 -12.56
N ASN A 225 -14.42 4.69 -13.49
CA ASN A 225 -15.76 5.23 -13.18
C ASN A 225 -16.57 4.24 -12.31
N SER A 226 -16.47 2.94 -12.61
CA SER A 226 -17.07 1.89 -11.78
C SER A 226 -16.47 1.87 -10.39
N PHE A 227 -15.12 1.89 -10.31
CA PHE A 227 -14.39 1.94 -9.03
C PHE A 227 -14.79 3.16 -8.19
N GLU A 228 -14.81 4.37 -8.77
CA GLU A 228 -15.17 5.59 -8.02
C GLU A 228 -16.60 5.57 -7.50
N ARG A 229 -17.55 5.12 -8.34
CA ARG A 229 -18.95 5.02 -7.94
C ARG A 229 -19.13 4.10 -6.76
N GLU A 230 -18.51 2.92 -6.82
CA GLU A 230 -18.60 1.91 -5.78
C GLU A 230 -17.87 2.34 -4.50
N ALA A 231 -16.68 2.90 -4.63
CA ALA A 231 -15.91 3.41 -3.51
C ALA A 231 -16.65 4.56 -2.77
N LYS A 232 -17.29 5.47 -3.51
CA LYS A 232 -18.10 6.56 -2.94
C LYS A 232 -19.34 6.01 -2.21
N ARG A 233 -20.01 5.00 -2.77
CA ARG A 233 -21.15 4.32 -2.13
C ARG A 233 -20.74 3.72 -0.78
N ILE A 234 -19.68 2.89 -0.78
CA ILE A 234 -19.19 2.23 0.42
C ILE A 234 -18.72 3.27 1.45
N LEU A 235 -17.97 4.29 1.03
CA LEU A 235 -17.52 5.34 1.94
C LEU A 235 -18.69 6.08 2.62
N LYS A 236 -19.78 6.32 1.88
CA LYS A 236 -20.99 6.91 2.44
C LYS A 236 -21.63 6.01 3.49
N GLU A 237 -21.76 4.72 3.23
CA GLU A 237 -22.30 3.75 4.18
C GLU A 237 -21.45 3.65 5.47
N VAL A 238 -20.11 3.71 5.32
CA VAL A 238 -19.19 3.77 6.47
C VAL A 238 -19.36 5.08 7.25
N GLU A 239 -19.54 6.21 6.57
CA GLU A 239 -19.78 7.50 7.23
C GLU A 239 -21.10 7.51 8.00
N ASP A 240 -22.16 6.93 7.44
CA ASP A 240 -23.47 6.82 8.10
C ASP A 240 -23.39 5.94 9.35
N GLU A 241 -22.56 4.90 9.36
CA GLU A 241 -22.36 3.98 10.47
C GLU A 241 -21.37 4.50 11.53
N CYS A 242 -20.23 5.03 11.09
CA CYS A 242 -19.08 5.35 11.94
C CYS A 242 -18.88 6.84 12.19
N GLY A 243 -19.57 7.72 11.46
CA GLY A 243 -19.35 9.18 11.50
C GLY A 243 -19.51 9.80 12.88
N TRP A 244 -20.42 9.28 13.70
CA TRP A 244 -20.64 9.73 15.07
C TRP A 244 -19.38 9.64 15.96
N MET A 245 -18.46 8.75 15.66
CA MET A 245 -17.18 8.59 16.38
C MET A 245 -16.21 9.75 16.16
N TYR A 246 -16.45 10.57 15.12
CA TYR A 246 -15.61 11.72 14.76
C TYR A 246 -16.33 13.05 14.96
N GLU A 247 -17.40 13.09 15.76
CA GLU A 247 -18.06 14.35 16.15
C GLU A 247 -17.41 14.94 17.40
N THR A 248 -17.36 16.27 17.48
CA THR A 248 -16.95 17.01 18.68
C THR A 248 -17.78 18.30 18.80
N LEU A 249 -18.10 18.71 20.02
CA LEU A 249 -18.72 20.01 20.26
C LEU A 249 -17.70 21.12 20.13
N HIS A 250 -18.07 22.18 19.45
CA HIS A 250 -17.28 23.41 19.41
C HIS A 250 -17.30 24.11 20.78
N THR A 251 -16.39 25.05 21.00
CA THR A 251 -16.28 25.82 22.26
C THR A 251 -17.51 26.66 22.61
N ASP A 252 -18.45 26.80 21.69
CA ASP A 252 -19.77 27.41 21.95
C ASP A 252 -20.74 26.46 22.68
N GLY A 253 -20.39 25.20 22.84
CA GLY A 253 -21.21 24.18 23.51
C GLY A 253 -22.43 23.69 22.71
N VAL A 254 -22.64 24.15 21.47
CA VAL A 254 -23.82 23.86 20.63
C VAL A 254 -23.43 23.28 19.26
N SER A 255 -22.50 23.92 18.58
CA SER A 255 -22.13 23.55 17.21
C SER A 255 -21.29 22.28 17.19
N LYS A 256 -21.61 21.34 16.26
CA LYS A 256 -20.84 20.10 16.07
C LYS A 256 -19.84 20.27 14.93
N GLY A 257 -18.58 19.91 15.20
CA GLY A 257 -17.51 19.83 14.22
C GLY A 257 -17.08 18.38 13.96
N LYS A 258 -16.46 18.14 12.80
CA LYS A 258 -15.88 16.84 12.43
C LYS A 258 -14.41 16.81 12.83
N ILE A 259 -14.01 15.83 13.67
CA ILE A 259 -12.64 15.61 14.13
C ILE A 259 -11.77 15.21 12.92
N ASN A 260 -10.71 15.96 12.67
CA ASN A 260 -9.68 15.61 11.68
C ASN A 260 -8.64 14.67 12.28
N TYR A 261 -8.25 14.91 13.53
CA TYR A 261 -7.41 14.05 14.34
C TYR A 261 -7.44 14.41 15.82
N THR A 262 -7.07 13.44 16.64
CA THR A 262 -6.83 13.64 18.07
C THR A 262 -5.35 13.36 18.34
N VAL A 263 -4.66 14.27 19.04
CA VAL A 263 -3.29 14.03 19.52
C VAL A 263 -3.35 13.31 20.83
N TRP A 264 -2.63 12.20 20.91
CA TRP A 264 -2.45 11.39 22.11
C TRP A 264 -1.05 11.57 22.65
N SER A 265 -0.92 11.73 23.95
CA SER A 265 0.36 11.88 24.65
C SER A 265 0.59 10.74 25.60
N ASP A 266 1.82 10.19 25.63
CA ASP A 266 2.26 9.31 26.70
C ASP A 266 2.22 10.06 28.03
N VAL A 267 1.92 9.31 29.09
CA VAL A 267 2.03 9.74 30.49
C VAL A 267 3.26 9.08 31.09
N PHE A 268 4.06 9.87 31.79
CA PHE A 268 5.27 9.44 32.50
C PHE A 268 5.09 9.59 34.01
N VAL A 269 5.96 8.98 34.79
CA VAL A 269 6.02 9.10 36.24
C VAL A 269 7.27 9.89 36.59
N CYS A 270 7.10 10.91 37.42
CA CYS A 270 8.23 11.68 37.93
C CYS A 270 9.06 10.81 38.91
N PRO A 271 10.36 10.65 38.71
CA PRO A 271 11.20 9.85 39.62
C PRO A 271 11.34 10.46 41.02
N GLU A 272 11.13 11.78 41.18
CA GLU A 272 11.31 12.49 42.43
C GLU A 272 10.01 12.53 43.27
N CYS A 273 8.85 12.77 42.66
CA CYS A 273 7.58 12.90 43.41
C CYS A 273 6.56 11.82 43.09
N THR A 274 6.86 10.87 42.22
CA THR A 274 6.02 9.72 41.80
C THR A 274 4.68 10.07 41.14
N ARG A 275 4.42 11.39 40.90
CA ARG A 275 3.19 11.83 40.22
C ARG A 275 3.28 11.65 38.72
N GLU A 276 2.12 11.43 38.10
CA GLU A 276 2.01 11.33 36.66
C GLU A 276 2.20 12.68 35.95
N ILE A 277 2.93 12.66 34.84
CA ILE A 277 3.25 13.82 34.01
C ILE A 277 2.78 13.54 32.57
N VAL A 278 1.91 14.36 32.04
CA VAL A 278 1.54 14.34 30.62
C VAL A 278 2.69 14.95 29.81
N PHE A 279 3.33 14.16 28.96
CA PHE A 279 4.51 14.57 28.19
C PHE A 279 4.25 15.81 27.31
N TRP A 280 3.06 15.89 26.73
CA TRP A 280 2.60 17.04 25.96
C TRP A 280 2.66 18.36 26.73
N GLU A 281 2.21 18.36 27.96
CA GLU A 281 2.13 19.58 28.79
C GLU A 281 3.49 20.03 29.30
N ALA A 282 4.33 19.07 29.68
CA ALA A 282 5.63 19.36 30.29
C ALA A 282 6.73 19.66 29.26
N ALA A 283 6.79 18.89 28.16
CA ALA A 283 7.91 18.88 27.22
C ALA A 283 7.67 19.62 25.89
N ILE A 284 6.39 19.86 25.50
CA ILE A 284 6.11 20.49 24.20
C ILE A 284 6.02 22.01 24.36
N ASP A 285 6.90 22.72 23.67
CA ASP A 285 6.81 24.17 23.50
C ASP A 285 6.06 24.49 22.20
N LYS A 286 4.78 24.83 22.35
CA LYS A 286 3.92 25.16 21.20
C LYS A 286 4.33 26.46 20.51
N LYS A 287 4.91 27.44 21.26
CA LYS A 287 5.33 28.74 20.71
C LYS A 287 6.64 28.61 19.94
N ALA A 288 7.62 27.92 20.53
CA ALA A 288 8.90 27.67 19.89
C ALA A 288 8.82 26.57 18.80
N GLY A 289 7.73 25.81 18.74
CA GLY A 289 7.56 24.70 17.79
C GLY A 289 8.61 23.59 18.02
N SER A 290 8.95 23.30 19.27
CA SER A 290 10.00 22.35 19.63
C SER A 290 9.60 21.44 20.80
N VAL A 291 10.33 20.34 20.94
CA VAL A 291 10.28 19.48 22.13
C VAL A 291 11.48 19.83 22.99
N LYS A 292 11.25 20.17 24.26
CA LYS A 292 12.30 20.47 25.22
C LYS A 292 13.06 19.18 25.59
N ASP A 293 14.37 19.24 25.58
CA ASP A 293 15.21 18.15 26.05
C ASP A 293 15.15 18.02 27.57
N GLU A 294 15.09 19.18 28.27
CA GLU A 294 14.93 19.30 29.71
C GLU A 294 13.72 20.19 30.06
N PHE A 295 12.95 19.77 31.03
CA PHE A 295 11.75 20.49 31.48
C PHE A 295 11.46 20.25 32.96
N PRO A 296 10.86 21.22 33.67
CA PRO A 296 10.52 21.04 35.08
C PRO A 296 9.32 20.12 35.24
N CYS A 297 9.34 19.30 36.29
CA CYS A 297 8.16 18.59 36.75
C CYS A 297 7.06 19.59 37.13
N PRO A 298 5.82 19.48 36.60
CA PRO A 298 4.75 20.41 36.94
C PRO A 298 4.29 20.32 38.41
N HIS A 299 4.71 19.28 39.13
CA HIS A 299 4.27 19.04 40.49
C HIS A 299 5.33 19.38 41.55
N CYS A 300 6.59 19.12 41.31
CA CYS A 300 7.68 19.32 42.30
C CYS A 300 8.80 20.22 41.80
N GLY A 301 8.77 20.66 40.54
CA GLY A 301 9.80 21.54 39.97
C GLY A 301 11.14 20.87 39.61
N ALA A 302 11.32 19.59 39.88
CA ALA A 302 12.55 18.88 39.54
C ALA A 302 12.80 18.90 38.03
N MET A 303 14.04 19.17 37.62
CA MET A 303 14.43 19.16 36.21
C MET A 303 14.51 17.71 35.67
N LEU A 304 13.78 17.44 34.64
CA LEU A 304 13.57 16.11 34.07
C LEU A 304 14.00 16.06 32.61
N THR A 305 14.48 14.88 32.21
CA THR A 305 14.61 14.51 30.80
C THR A 305 13.72 13.31 30.51
N LYS A 306 13.29 13.15 29.28
CA LYS A 306 12.47 12.00 28.89
C LYS A 306 13.12 10.64 29.23
N ARG A 307 14.45 10.56 29.15
CA ARG A 307 15.22 9.33 29.44
C ARG A 307 15.24 8.93 30.92
N ARG A 308 15.07 9.89 31.81
CA ARG A 308 15.09 9.66 33.30
C ARG A 308 13.71 9.26 33.82
N MET A 309 12.66 9.37 33.04
CA MET A 309 11.30 9.07 33.48
C MET A 309 10.86 7.68 32.97
N GLU A 310 10.11 7.00 33.80
CA GLU A 310 9.39 5.78 33.41
C GLU A 310 8.01 6.14 32.86
N ARG A 311 7.50 5.34 31.92
CA ARG A 311 6.13 5.49 31.44
C ARG A 311 5.13 4.99 32.47
N ALA A 312 4.02 5.69 32.63
CA ALA A 312 2.87 5.19 33.35
C ALA A 312 2.18 4.07 32.55
N TRP A 313 1.59 3.11 33.26
CA TRP A 313 1.00 1.92 32.65
C TRP A 313 -0.47 1.75 33.04
N VAL A 314 -1.24 1.20 32.12
CA VAL A 314 -2.62 0.76 32.36
C VAL A 314 -2.77 -0.70 32.02
N SER A 315 -3.53 -1.41 32.86
CA SER A 315 -3.98 -2.78 32.56
C SER A 315 -5.42 -2.73 32.06
N LYS A 316 -5.70 -3.39 30.95
CA LYS A 316 -7.06 -3.50 30.39
C LYS A 316 -7.30 -4.89 29.84
N TYR A 317 -8.55 -5.33 29.88
CA TYR A 317 -8.95 -6.55 29.22
C TYR A 317 -9.12 -6.30 27.71
N ASP A 318 -8.42 -7.09 26.91
CA ASP A 318 -8.54 -7.10 25.47
C ASP A 318 -9.49 -8.24 25.08
N SER A 319 -10.70 -7.86 24.64
CA SER A 319 -11.75 -8.81 24.31
C SER A 319 -11.47 -9.62 23.03
N VAL A 320 -10.61 -9.10 22.16
CA VAL A 320 -10.27 -9.74 20.88
C VAL A 320 -9.37 -10.96 21.11
N ILE A 321 -8.30 -10.76 21.86
CA ILE A 321 -7.38 -11.87 22.21
C ILE A 321 -7.72 -12.54 23.54
N LYS A 322 -8.80 -12.10 24.22
CA LYS A 322 -9.31 -12.64 25.50
C LYS A 322 -8.26 -12.68 26.61
N GLN A 323 -7.45 -11.62 26.71
CA GLN A 323 -6.37 -11.54 27.70
C GLN A 323 -6.33 -10.16 28.36
N THR A 324 -5.86 -10.12 29.60
CA THR A 324 -5.50 -8.85 30.23
C THR A 324 -4.13 -8.42 29.74
N ILE A 325 -4.08 -7.28 29.11
CA ILE A 325 -2.85 -6.68 28.57
C ILE A 325 -2.43 -5.47 29.39
N ARG A 326 -1.13 -5.16 29.32
CA ARG A 326 -0.55 -3.96 29.92
C ARG A 326 0.00 -3.07 28.82
N GLN A 327 -0.46 -1.83 28.74
CA GLN A 327 -0.02 -0.86 27.75
C GLN A 327 0.38 0.45 28.41
N VAL A 328 1.26 1.20 27.77
CA VAL A 328 1.61 2.57 28.20
C VAL A 328 0.35 3.43 28.23
N LYS A 329 0.19 4.17 29.33
CA LYS A 329 -0.93 5.12 29.50
C LYS A 329 -0.79 6.27 28.51
N GLN A 330 -1.83 6.49 27.73
CA GLN A 330 -1.95 7.62 26.81
C GLN A 330 -3.22 8.41 27.13
N VAL A 331 -3.14 9.73 26.97
CA VAL A 331 -4.27 10.63 27.14
C VAL A 331 -4.44 11.53 25.93
N PRO A 332 -5.67 11.88 25.53
CA PRO A 332 -5.91 12.85 24.46
C PRO A 332 -5.59 14.26 24.96
N VAL A 333 -4.86 15.05 24.17
CA VAL A 333 -4.35 16.36 24.60
C VAL A 333 -4.69 17.51 23.66
N LEU A 334 -5.07 17.20 22.42
CA LEU A 334 -5.50 18.17 21.42
C LEU A 334 -6.45 17.49 20.43
N ILE A 335 -7.56 18.15 20.12
CA ILE A 335 -8.46 17.78 19.03
C ILE A 335 -8.39 18.86 17.98
N LYS A 336 -8.10 18.49 16.73
CA LYS A 336 -8.25 19.35 15.56
C LYS A 336 -9.46 18.89 14.76
N TYR A 337 -10.35 19.84 14.46
CA TYR A 337 -11.63 19.55 13.82
C TYR A 337 -11.99 20.62 12.78
N THR A 338 -12.95 20.30 11.94
CA THR A 338 -13.51 21.22 10.94
C THR A 338 -14.95 21.54 11.29
N LEU A 339 -15.29 22.83 11.34
CA LEU A 339 -16.63 23.34 11.53
C LEU A 339 -16.95 24.34 10.40
N ASN A 340 -18.03 24.09 9.64
CA ASN A 340 -18.45 24.95 8.52
C ASN A 340 -17.30 25.30 7.56
N GLY A 341 -16.47 24.31 7.21
CA GLY A 341 -15.31 24.47 6.31
C GLY A 341 -14.08 25.13 6.95
N ARG A 342 -14.14 25.58 8.20
CA ARG A 342 -13.04 26.21 8.91
C ARG A 342 -12.40 25.24 9.90
N ARG A 343 -11.08 25.23 9.94
CA ARG A 343 -10.31 24.43 10.90
C ARG A 343 -10.26 25.12 12.26
N ALA A 344 -10.51 24.36 13.31
CA ALA A 344 -10.41 24.79 14.71
C ALA A 344 -9.67 23.73 15.52
N GLU A 345 -9.24 24.10 16.71
CA GLU A 345 -8.62 23.19 17.68
C GLU A 345 -9.07 23.49 19.10
N LYS A 346 -9.12 22.47 19.93
CA LYS A 346 -9.43 22.58 21.36
C LYS A 346 -8.69 21.53 22.18
N VAL A 347 -8.53 21.80 23.46
CA VAL A 347 -8.20 20.76 24.44
C VAL A 347 -9.44 19.88 24.62
N PRO A 348 -9.27 18.54 24.69
CA PRO A 348 -10.41 17.64 24.93
C PRO A 348 -11.17 18.03 26.21
N ASP A 349 -12.48 18.17 26.13
CA ASP A 349 -13.36 18.42 27.25
C ASP A 349 -14.05 17.13 27.73
N LYS A 350 -15.00 17.27 28.66
CA LYS A 350 -15.72 16.14 29.23
C LYS A 350 -16.51 15.36 28.16
N ASP A 351 -17.16 16.05 27.24
CA ASP A 351 -17.96 15.41 26.20
C ASP A 351 -17.10 14.59 25.24
N ASP A 352 -15.90 15.08 24.92
CA ASP A 352 -14.92 14.33 24.12
C ASP A 352 -14.42 13.08 24.85
N LEU A 353 -14.16 13.18 26.17
CA LEU A 353 -13.72 12.03 26.97
C LEU A 353 -14.85 11.00 27.12
N ASP A 354 -16.08 11.45 27.30
CA ASP A 354 -17.25 10.57 27.36
C ASP A 354 -17.49 9.87 26.00
N LEU A 355 -17.28 10.57 24.88
CA LEU A 355 -17.32 9.98 23.54
C LEU A 355 -16.23 8.90 23.37
N ILE A 356 -14.99 9.20 23.75
CA ILE A 356 -13.90 8.23 23.71
C ILE A 356 -14.25 7.00 24.56
N ALA A 357 -14.75 7.19 25.78
CA ALA A 357 -15.16 6.11 26.66
C ALA A 357 -16.32 5.26 26.07
N LYS A 358 -17.26 5.90 25.37
CA LYS A 358 -18.34 5.23 24.64
C LYS A 358 -17.79 4.38 23.50
N ILE A 359 -16.85 4.92 22.70
CA ILE A 359 -16.20 4.19 21.61
C ILE A 359 -15.44 2.97 22.15
N GLU A 360 -14.68 3.14 23.25
CA GLU A 360 -13.93 2.04 23.86
C GLU A 360 -14.83 0.89 24.37
N LYS A 361 -16.06 1.19 24.74
CA LYS A 361 -17.07 0.21 25.18
C LYS A 361 -17.91 -0.37 24.05
N SER A 362 -17.98 0.27 22.86
CA SER A 362 -18.74 -0.24 21.72
C SER A 362 -18.10 -1.49 21.14
N ASP A 363 -18.88 -2.38 20.57
CA ASP A 363 -18.36 -3.51 19.80
C ASP A 363 -18.06 -3.12 18.36
N ILE A 364 -17.10 -3.78 17.77
CA ILE A 364 -16.84 -3.73 16.34
C ILE A 364 -17.42 -5.03 15.76
N PRO A 365 -18.53 -4.96 14.99
CA PRO A 365 -19.21 -6.16 14.52
C PRO A 365 -18.50 -6.84 13.34
N TYR A 366 -17.39 -6.26 12.87
CA TYR A 366 -16.64 -6.72 11.72
C TYR A 366 -15.31 -7.31 12.14
N TRP A 367 -14.83 -8.24 11.31
CA TRP A 367 -13.51 -8.81 11.47
C TRP A 367 -12.40 -7.76 11.20
N PHE A 368 -11.31 -7.87 11.93
CA PHE A 368 -10.04 -7.16 11.72
C PHE A 368 -8.86 -8.01 12.22
N PRO A 369 -7.64 -7.80 11.67
CA PRO A 369 -6.48 -8.59 12.08
C PRO A 369 -6.08 -8.31 13.53
N ALA A 370 -5.97 -9.40 14.30
CA ALA A 370 -5.60 -9.35 15.71
C ALA A 370 -4.35 -10.21 16.01
N ASP A 371 -3.58 -10.53 15.01
CA ASP A 371 -2.41 -11.39 15.11
C ASP A 371 -1.32 -10.73 15.94
N ARG A 372 -0.55 -11.58 16.62
CA ARG A 372 0.68 -11.18 17.29
C ARG A 372 1.68 -10.71 16.23
N MET A 373 2.32 -9.57 16.46
CA MET A 373 3.39 -9.12 15.59
C MET A 373 4.48 -10.19 15.48
N MET A 374 4.93 -10.49 14.27
CA MET A 374 5.97 -11.49 14.01
C MET A 374 7.28 -11.16 14.73
N GLU A 375 8.20 -12.09 14.83
CA GLU A 375 9.52 -11.84 15.39
C GLU A 375 10.36 -10.98 14.44
N GLY A 376 11.03 -9.97 15.02
CA GLY A 376 11.84 -9.02 14.27
C GLY A 376 12.15 -7.75 15.04
N GLY A 377 13.13 -6.99 14.59
CA GLY A 377 13.57 -5.76 15.25
C GLY A 377 12.56 -4.62 15.16
N GLU A 378 11.88 -4.48 14.03
CA GLU A 378 10.86 -3.45 13.82
C GLU A 378 9.48 -3.89 14.33
N THR A 379 9.07 -5.12 14.07
CA THR A 379 7.77 -5.65 14.49
C THR A 379 7.65 -5.75 16.02
N ARG A 380 8.74 -6.11 16.72
CA ARG A 380 8.78 -6.21 18.19
C ARG A 380 9.24 -4.91 18.88
N ARG A 381 9.57 -3.88 18.13
CA ARG A 381 10.03 -2.59 18.67
C ARG A 381 9.10 -2.00 19.71
N ASN A 382 7.80 -2.17 19.52
CA ASN A 382 6.76 -1.58 20.38
C ASN A 382 6.29 -2.53 21.50
N ASP A 383 6.89 -3.72 21.66
CA ASP A 383 6.58 -4.64 22.77
C ASP A 383 6.87 -3.96 24.12
N SER A 384 7.93 -3.15 24.18
CA SER A 384 8.32 -2.38 25.38
C SER A 384 7.30 -1.32 25.81
N ILE A 385 6.29 -1.05 25.00
CA ILE A 385 5.17 -0.13 25.31
C ILE A 385 3.81 -0.86 25.31
N GLY A 386 3.83 -2.19 25.20
CA GLY A 386 2.62 -3.04 25.23
C GLY A 386 1.83 -3.08 23.91
N ILE A 387 2.40 -2.60 22.81
CA ILE A 387 1.81 -2.71 21.46
C ILE A 387 2.37 -3.97 20.81
N THR A 388 1.61 -5.05 20.90
CA THR A 388 2.10 -6.41 20.61
C THR A 388 1.33 -7.12 19.51
N HIS A 389 0.15 -6.64 19.14
CA HIS A 389 -0.74 -7.20 18.14
C HIS A 389 -1.12 -6.15 17.10
N VAL A 390 -1.56 -6.58 15.92
CA VAL A 390 -1.87 -5.68 14.80
C VAL A 390 -2.90 -4.61 15.21
N HIS A 391 -4.01 -4.99 15.83
CA HIS A 391 -5.05 -4.05 16.24
C HIS A 391 -4.58 -3.04 17.31
N HIS A 392 -3.52 -3.30 18.06
CA HIS A 392 -2.97 -2.35 19.03
C HIS A 392 -2.36 -1.10 18.39
N PHE A 393 -2.00 -1.16 17.11
CA PHE A 393 -1.50 -0.01 16.37
C PHE A 393 -2.59 1.04 16.06
N PHE A 394 -3.85 0.70 16.22
CA PHE A 394 -4.98 1.57 15.91
C PHE A 394 -5.68 2.07 17.17
N THR A 395 -6.42 3.16 17.05
CA THR A 395 -7.48 3.47 18.01
C THR A 395 -8.73 2.65 17.65
N LYS A 396 -9.63 2.46 18.61
CA LYS A 396 -10.84 1.65 18.35
C LYS A 396 -11.74 2.27 17.27
N ARG A 397 -11.80 3.60 17.18
CA ARG A 397 -12.54 4.30 16.11
C ARG A 397 -11.93 4.03 14.73
N ASP A 398 -10.60 4.09 14.61
CA ASP A 398 -9.93 3.94 13.31
C ASP A 398 -10.04 2.50 12.81
N ILE A 399 -9.83 1.51 13.67
CA ILE A 399 -9.99 0.11 13.27
C ILE A 399 -11.46 -0.24 12.98
N GLY A 400 -12.41 0.37 13.67
CA GLY A 400 -13.84 0.25 13.38
C GLY A 400 -14.19 0.72 11.97
N VAL A 401 -13.69 1.89 11.55
CA VAL A 401 -13.87 2.41 10.19
C VAL A 401 -13.21 1.50 9.16
N VAL A 402 -11.95 1.08 9.40
CA VAL A 402 -11.22 0.20 8.47
C VAL A 402 -11.93 -1.13 8.29
N SER A 403 -12.39 -1.77 9.37
CA SER A 403 -13.10 -3.05 9.30
C SER A 403 -14.48 -2.93 8.65
N SER A 404 -15.23 -1.85 8.92
CA SER A 404 -16.51 -1.58 8.25
C SER A 404 -16.31 -1.39 6.74
N PHE A 405 -15.32 -0.58 6.32
CA PHE A 405 -15.01 -0.39 4.91
C PHE A 405 -14.59 -1.71 4.24
N LEU A 406 -13.74 -2.50 4.91
CA LEU A 406 -13.28 -3.79 4.44
C LEU A 406 -14.46 -4.75 4.22
N PHE A 407 -15.34 -4.90 5.21
CA PHE A 407 -16.51 -5.75 5.14
C PHE A 407 -17.46 -5.35 3.99
N LYS A 408 -17.77 -4.05 3.87
CA LYS A 408 -18.65 -3.54 2.82
C LYS A 408 -18.04 -3.68 1.41
N SER A 409 -16.71 -3.67 1.31
CA SER A 409 -16.01 -3.87 0.03
C SER A 409 -15.93 -5.34 -0.41
N PHE A 410 -16.20 -6.29 0.48
CA PHE A 410 -16.01 -7.72 0.21
C PHE A 410 -16.82 -8.22 -0.98
N ASN A 411 -18.09 -7.84 -1.08
CA ASN A 411 -19.00 -8.23 -2.14
C ASN A 411 -18.99 -7.28 -3.35
N SER A 412 -18.07 -6.31 -3.38
CA SER A 412 -17.95 -5.39 -4.50
C SER A 412 -17.19 -6.04 -5.66
N ILE A 413 -17.62 -5.75 -6.90
CA ILE A 413 -16.88 -6.11 -8.11
C ILE A 413 -15.48 -5.47 -8.13
N GLU A 414 -15.33 -4.31 -7.49
CA GLU A 414 -14.09 -3.55 -7.36
C GLU A 414 -13.29 -3.91 -6.09
N ASN A 415 -13.62 -5.02 -5.44
CA ASN A 415 -13.05 -5.41 -4.15
C ASN A 415 -11.51 -5.35 -4.12
N ARG A 416 -10.85 -5.73 -5.20
CA ARG A 416 -9.39 -5.72 -5.35
C ARG A 416 -8.80 -4.32 -5.17
N LEU A 417 -9.36 -3.31 -5.84
CA LEU A 417 -8.88 -1.92 -5.73
C LEU A 417 -9.27 -1.29 -4.39
N LEU A 418 -10.45 -1.63 -3.86
CA LEU A 418 -10.88 -1.17 -2.54
C LEU A 418 -9.93 -1.67 -1.44
N ARG A 419 -9.42 -2.90 -1.55
CA ARG A 419 -8.38 -3.43 -0.65
C ARG A 419 -7.04 -2.69 -0.80
N LEU A 420 -6.65 -2.37 -2.05
CA LEU A 420 -5.46 -1.56 -2.30
C LEU A 420 -5.56 -0.18 -1.63
N VAL A 421 -6.75 0.42 -1.57
CA VAL A 421 -7.00 1.66 -0.82
C VAL A 421 -6.66 1.48 0.65
N ILE A 422 -7.11 0.39 1.28
CA ILE A 422 -6.88 0.12 2.72
C ILE A 422 -5.40 -0.01 3.03
N THR A 423 -4.64 -0.76 2.25
CA THR A 423 -3.20 -0.96 2.50
C THR A 423 -2.41 0.34 2.46
N SER A 424 -2.91 1.37 1.78
CA SER A 424 -2.26 2.67 1.65
C SER A 424 -2.52 3.65 2.80
N LEU A 425 -3.51 3.37 3.68
CA LEU A 425 -3.90 4.29 4.76
C LEU A 425 -3.23 4.02 6.11
N LEU A 426 -2.70 2.81 6.32
CA LEU A 426 -2.29 2.27 7.62
C LEU A 426 -1.37 3.18 8.42
N GLY A 427 -0.36 3.76 7.78
CA GLY A 427 0.58 4.65 8.47
C GLY A 427 -0.06 5.97 8.96
N TYR A 428 -1.13 6.43 8.31
CA TYR A 428 -1.78 7.72 8.62
C TYR A 428 -2.91 7.60 9.63
N SER A 429 -3.72 6.55 9.55
CA SER A 429 -4.85 6.32 10.46
C SER A 429 -4.50 5.35 11.60
N SER A 430 -3.24 5.32 12.00
CA SER A 430 -2.73 4.52 13.11
C SER A 430 -1.83 5.33 14.04
N LYS A 431 -1.44 4.75 15.15
CA LYS A 431 -0.48 5.34 16.12
C LYS A 431 0.92 5.56 15.53
N LEU A 432 1.21 5.00 14.34
CA LEU A 432 2.44 5.31 13.59
C LEU A 432 2.48 6.76 13.09
N CYS A 433 1.31 7.39 12.92
CA CYS A 433 1.21 8.80 12.60
C CYS A 433 1.60 9.62 13.83
N ARG A 434 2.80 10.17 13.83
CA ARG A 434 3.32 10.98 14.93
C ARG A 434 2.91 12.45 14.78
N TRP A 435 2.67 13.09 15.90
CA TRP A 435 2.58 14.55 15.94
C TRP A 435 3.96 15.16 16.21
N ARG A 436 4.31 16.22 15.48
CA ARG A 436 5.49 17.06 15.73
C ARG A 436 5.18 18.51 15.44
N PRO A 437 5.81 19.45 16.20
CA PRO A 437 5.73 20.87 15.87
C PRO A 437 6.32 21.17 14.48
N GLY A 438 5.93 22.32 13.90
CA GLY A 438 6.54 22.83 12.66
C GLY A 438 6.23 22.02 11.39
N ASN A 439 5.01 21.49 11.27
CA ASN A 439 4.53 20.72 10.07
C ASN A 439 5.35 19.46 9.72
N LYS A 440 6.08 18.90 10.68
CA LYS A 440 6.87 17.67 10.53
C LYS A 440 6.13 16.41 11.00
N SER A 441 4.81 16.52 11.13
CA SER A 441 3.93 15.42 11.55
C SER A 441 3.71 14.40 10.44
N GLY A 442 3.41 13.16 10.81
CA GLY A 442 3.14 12.06 9.89
C GLY A 442 3.92 10.79 10.24
N PRO A 443 3.67 9.69 9.53
CA PRO A 443 4.41 8.46 9.73
C PRO A 443 5.88 8.62 9.33
N LEU A 444 6.76 7.86 9.99
CA LEU A 444 8.16 7.73 9.59
C LEU A 444 8.29 6.64 8.53
N ALA A 445 9.05 6.92 7.49
CA ALA A 445 9.43 5.88 6.53
C ALA A 445 10.44 4.90 7.16
N GLY A 446 10.34 3.63 6.78
CA GLY A 446 11.30 2.59 7.15
C GLY A 446 11.30 2.18 8.62
N THR A 447 10.22 2.41 9.38
CA THR A 447 10.11 1.98 10.77
C THR A 447 8.66 1.85 11.24
N LEU A 448 8.41 0.93 12.18
CA LEU A 448 7.15 0.81 12.92
C LEU A 448 7.17 1.55 14.27
N TYR A 449 8.06 2.51 14.45
CA TYR A 449 8.20 3.27 15.67
C TYR A 449 6.97 4.11 16.01
N ILE A 450 6.41 3.93 17.21
CA ILE A 450 5.35 4.75 17.80
C ILE A 450 5.99 5.80 18.72
N SER A 451 5.72 7.07 18.43
CA SER A 451 6.24 8.19 19.23
C SER A 451 5.39 8.44 20.49
N SER A 452 5.96 9.18 21.50
CA SER A 452 5.21 9.58 22.68
C SER A 452 4.11 10.61 22.42
N THR A 453 4.01 11.11 21.19
CA THR A 453 2.90 11.94 20.71
C THR A 453 2.44 11.39 19.37
N SER A 454 1.33 10.69 19.35
CA SER A 454 0.70 10.15 18.14
C SER A 454 -0.55 10.95 17.75
N MET A 455 -0.85 10.97 16.46
CA MET A 455 -2.04 11.67 15.93
C MET A 455 -2.65 10.88 14.78
N PRO A 456 -3.32 9.75 15.04
CA PRO A 456 -4.09 9.07 14.01
C PRO A 456 -5.04 10.04 13.33
N LEU A 457 -4.98 10.10 12.00
CA LEU A 457 -5.87 10.94 11.19
C LEU A 457 -7.21 10.25 10.99
N ASP A 458 -8.28 11.02 10.84
CA ASP A 458 -9.61 10.50 10.50
C ASP A 458 -9.53 9.52 9.33
N ALA A 459 -9.85 8.25 9.60
CA ALA A 459 -9.71 7.16 8.64
C ALA A 459 -10.61 7.36 7.41
N MET A 460 -11.81 7.93 7.56
CA MET A 460 -12.73 8.21 6.44
C MET A 460 -12.15 9.28 5.51
N THR A 461 -11.57 10.34 6.06
CA THR A 461 -10.90 11.39 5.27
C THR A 461 -9.70 10.84 4.52
N ILE A 462 -8.92 9.95 5.15
CA ILE A 462 -7.78 9.31 4.48
C ILE A 462 -8.25 8.35 3.40
N LEU A 463 -9.28 7.51 3.65
CA LEU A 463 -9.89 6.65 2.63
C LEU A 463 -10.33 7.46 1.40
N ALA A 464 -11.09 8.55 1.60
CA ALA A 464 -11.52 9.42 0.50
C ALA A 464 -10.34 9.98 -0.30
N SER A 465 -9.28 10.42 0.40
CA SER A 465 -8.05 10.91 -0.25
C SER A 465 -7.33 9.81 -1.05
N ARG A 466 -7.28 8.59 -0.54
CA ARG A 466 -6.63 7.45 -1.21
C ARG A 466 -7.42 6.97 -2.42
N ILE A 467 -8.75 6.91 -2.32
CA ILE A 467 -9.65 6.62 -3.45
C ILE A 467 -9.37 7.61 -4.57
N ARG A 468 -9.38 8.92 -4.30
CA ARG A 468 -9.12 9.96 -5.29
C ARG A 468 -7.75 9.78 -5.95
N ARG A 469 -6.67 9.60 -5.18
CA ARG A 469 -5.31 9.41 -5.73
C ARG A 469 -5.19 8.16 -6.58
N LEU A 470 -5.85 7.08 -6.16
CA LEU A 470 -5.85 5.83 -6.94
C LEU A 470 -6.62 6.01 -8.25
N SER A 471 -7.77 6.72 -8.23
CA SER A 471 -8.52 7.05 -9.44
C SER A 471 -7.69 7.90 -10.41
N GLU A 472 -7.04 8.95 -9.92
CA GLU A 472 -6.18 9.83 -10.73
C GLU A 472 -5.03 9.01 -11.38
N GLY A 473 -4.32 8.21 -10.58
CA GLY A 473 -3.24 7.35 -11.09
C GLY A 473 -3.71 6.28 -12.07
N LYS A 474 -4.84 5.63 -11.80
CA LYS A 474 -5.41 4.60 -12.69
C LYS A 474 -6.02 5.18 -13.96
N GLY A 475 -6.55 6.39 -13.92
CA GLY A 475 -7.03 7.11 -15.11
C GLY A 475 -5.93 7.28 -16.16
N SER A 476 -4.69 7.51 -15.74
CA SER A 476 -3.52 7.60 -16.62
C SER A 476 -3.05 6.24 -17.17
N LEU A 477 -3.66 5.12 -16.77
CA LEU A 477 -3.30 3.75 -17.17
C LEU A 477 -4.42 3.06 -17.96
N SER A 478 -5.34 3.82 -18.55
CA SER A 478 -6.52 3.30 -19.25
C SER A 478 -6.20 2.43 -20.48
N GLY A 479 -5.05 2.65 -21.12
CA GLY A 479 -4.57 1.88 -22.27
C GLY A 479 -3.90 0.56 -21.95
N PHE A 480 -3.78 0.18 -20.68
CA PHE A 480 -3.08 -1.03 -20.26
C PHE A 480 -3.81 -2.30 -20.69
N GLN A 481 -3.03 -3.35 -20.94
CA GLN A 481 -3.53 -4.66 -21.30
C GLN A 481 -3.14 -5.68 -20.21
N LYS A 482 -4.09 -6.54 -19.85
CA LYS A 482 -3.91 -7.54 -18.81
C LYS A 482 -2.77 -8.53 -19.11
N ASN A 483 -2.57 -8.85 -20.38
CA ASN A 483 -1.55 -9.77 -20.87
C ASN A 483 -0.16 -9.15 -21.07
N SER A 484 0.04 -7.91 -20.63
CA SER A 484 1.35 -7.23 -20.75
C SER A 484 2.33 -7.66 -19.66
N CYS A 485 1.84 -8.20 -18.54
CA CYS A 485 2.70 -8.62 -17.43
C CYS A 485 2.40 -10.04 -16.98
N SER A 486 3.46 -10.75 -16.57
CA SER A 486 3.38 -11.97 -15.76
C SER A 486 3.98 -11.69 -14.39
N ILE A 487 3.19 -11.90 -13.33
CA ILE A 487 3.57 -11.53 -11.95
C ILE A 487 3.59 -12.78 -11.07
N SER A 488 4.65 -12.94 -10.27
CA SER A 488 4.90 -14.12 -9.46
C SER A 488 5.37 -13.73 -8.06
N THR A 489 4.92 -14.47 -7.05
CA THR A 489 5.37 -14.32 -5.65
C THR A 489 6.29 -15.46 -5.29
N ARG A 490 7.62 -15.23 -5.30
CA ARG A 490 8.66 -16.23 -4.97
C ARG A 490 10.02 -15.57 -4.77
N SER A 491 11.00 -16.35 -4.29
CA SER A 491 12.39 -15.90 -4.30
C SER A 491 12.93 -15.74 -5.73
N SER A 492 13.77 -14.74 -5.94
CA SER A 492 14.48 -14.53 -7.21
C SER A 492 15.76 -15.35 -7.35
N THR A 493 16.17 -16.07 -6.31
CA THR A 493 17.36 -16.93 -6.31
C THR A 493 17.16 -18.20 -7.17
N GLN A 494 15.91 -18.64 -7.32
CA GLN A 494 15.51 -19.80 -8.12
C GLN A 494 14.47 -19.36 -9.14
N PHE A 495 14.92 -18.89 -10.29
CA PHE A 495 14.04 -18.43 -11.35
C PHE A 495 14.11 -19.36 -12.55
N ASP A 496 13.05 -20.15 -12.77
CA ASP A 496 12.96 -21.14 -13.84
C ASP A 496 12.58 -20.50 -15.18
N ALA A 497 13.33 -19.49 -15.63
CA ALA A 497 13.17 -18.94 -16.96
C ALA A 497 13.84 -19.85 -18.01
N VAL A 498 13.22 -19.91 -19.18
CA VAL A 498 13.87 -20.53 -20.35
C VAL A 498 15.10 -19.69 -20.70
N CYS A 499 16.25 -20.35 -20.94
CA CYS A 499 17.47 -19.65 -21.33
C CYS A 499 17.22 -18.78 -22.58
N ASN A 500 17.82 -17.59 -22.60
CA ASN A 500 17.72 -16.62 -23.71
C ASN A 500 16.29 -16.17 -24.04
N SER A 501 15.43 -16.00 -23.03
CA SER A 501 14.02 -15.64 -23.20
C SER A 501 13.65 -14.23 -22.71
N VAL A 502 14.61 -13.50 -22.14
CA VAL A 502 14.44 -12.14 -21.60
C VAL A 502 15.39 -11.21 -22.35
N ASP A 503 14.87 -10.08 -22.81
CA ASP A 503 15.64 -9.11 -23.61
C ASP A 503 16.37 -8.09 -22.73
N TYR A 504 15.82 -7.74 -21.57
CA TYR A 504 16.41 -6.77 -20.65
C TYR A 504 16.07 -7.08 -19.18
N ILE A 505 17.00 -6.83 -18.29
CA ILE A 505 16.81 -6.96 -16.84
C ILE A 505 16.94 -5.58 -16.21
N PHE A 506 15.88 -5.12 -15.53
CA PHE A 506 15.90 -3.93 -14.68
C PHE A 506 15.61 -4.35 -13.25
N ILE A 507 16.52 -4.09 -12.32
CA ILE A 507 16.36 -4.47 -10.92
C ILE A 507 16.81 -3.35 -9.98
N ASP A 508 16.09 -3.20 -8.87
CA ASP A 508 16.44 -2.36 -7.72
C ASP A 508 16.42 -3.23 -6.46
N PRO A 509 17.49 -4.01 -6.20
CA PRO A 509 17.52 -4.99 -5.12
C PRO A 509 17.57 -4.30 -3.75
N PRO A 510 17.09 -4.95 -2.68
CA PRO A 510 17.16 -4.41 -1.33
C PRO A 510 18.61 -4.23 -0.87
N PHE A 511 18.91 -3.09 -0.22
CA PHE A 511 20.25 -2.77 0.30
C PHE A 511 20.51 -3.48 1.64
N GLY A 512 20.83 -4.75 1.62
CA GLY A 512 21.17 -5.55 2.80
C GLY A 512 20.09 -5.49 3.88
N SER A 513 20.51 -5.29 5.14
CA SER A 513 19.61 -5.22 6.31
C SER A 513 19.11 -3.81 6.65
N ASN A 514 19.30 -2.80 5.80
CA ASN A 514 18.91 -1.42 6.10
C ASN A 514 17.40 -1.23 6.25
N LEU A 515 16.59 -2.02 5.53
CA LEU A 515 15.13 -2.02 5.63
C LEU A 515 14.62 -3.45 5.75
N SER A 516 13.95 -3.76 6.85
CA SER A 516 13.30 -5.06 7.05
C SER A 516 11.94 -5.06 6.33
N TYR A 517 11.92 -5.23 5.01
CA TYR A 517 10.72 -5.13 4.18
C TYR A 517 9.58 -6.03 4.66
N SER A 518 9.87 -7.28 5.04
CA SER A 518 8.88 -8.21 5.57
C SER A 518 8.22 -7.69 6.85
N GLU A 519 9.01 -7.12 7.76
CA GLU A 519 8.51 -6.56 9.01
C GLU A 519 7.67 -5.29 8.77
N LEU A 520 8.15 -4.40 7.91
CA LEU A 520 7.46 -3.15 7.58
C LEU A 520 6.16 -3.38 6.81
N SER A 521 6.12 -4.41 5.98
CA SER A 521 4.93 -4.81 5.21
C SER A 521 3.95 -5.66 6.02
N PHE A 522 4.33 -6.14 7.22
CA PHE A 522 3.53 -7.08 7.99
C PHE A 522 2.09 -6.60 8.24
N LEU A 523 1.91 -5.34 8.65
CA LEU A 523 0.57 -4.76 8.86
C LEU A 523 -0.27 -4.76 7.57
N SER A 524 0.35 -4.50 6.42
CA SER A 524 -0.32 -4.52 5.11
C SER A 524 -0.62 -5.95 4.66
N SER A 525 0.32 -6.88 4.88
CA SER A 525 0.13 -8.29 4.55
C SER A 525 -1.03 -8.88 5.32
N MET A 526 -1.11 -8.65 6.64
CA MET A 526 -2.21 -9.14 7.46
C MET A 526 -3.58 -8.67 6.96
N LEU A 527 -3.68 -7.46 6.42
CA LEU A 527 -4.91 -6.96 5.82
C LEU A 527 -5.18 -7.54 4.42
N VAL A 528 -4.14 -7.94 3.69
CA VAL A 528 -4.27 -8.58 2.37
C VAL A 528 -4.56 -10.08 2.53
N ASP A 529 -3.81 -10.78 3.37
CA ASP A 529 -3.84 -12.24 3.49
C ASP A 529 -5.10 -12.74 4.24
N GLU A 530 -5.57 -12.00 5.25
CA GLU A 530 -6.71 -12.43 6.08
C GLU A 530 -8.08 -11.91 5.62
N ILE A 531 -8.13 -11.11 4.59
CA ILE A 531 -9.38 -10.62 3.97
C ILE A 531 -10.30 -11.79 3.53
N TYR A 532 -9.73 -12.97 3.32
CA TYR A 532 -10.46 -14.16 2.87
C TYR A 532 -10.99 -15.04 4.01
N LYS A 533 -10.56 -14.83 5.26
CA LYS A 533 -11.07 -15.56 6.42
C LYS A 533 -12.38 -15.01 6.98
N VAL A 534 -12.92 -13.92 6.43
CA VAL A 534 -14.25 -13.43 6.82
C VAL A 534 -15.28 -14.46 6.39
N PRO A 535 -16.02 -15.08 7.33
CA PRO A 535 -17.10 -16.01 6.98
C PRO A 535 -18.12 -15.29 6.08
N ALA A 536 -18.58 -15.95 5.04
CA ALA A 536 -19.65 -15.46 4.18
C ALA A 536 -21.00 -15.26 4.93
N ASN A 537 -21.05 -15.68 6.18
CA ASN A 537 -22.17 -15.48 7.09
C ASN A 537 -21.76 -14.35 8.05
N GLY A 538 -22.29 -13.15 7.83
CA GLY A 538 -22.28 -12.08 8.84
C GLY A 538 -22.90 -12.56 10.16
N PRO A 539 -22.79 -11.73 11.25
CA PRO A 539 -23.32 -12.08 12.56
C PRO A 539 -24.79 -12.42 12.52
#